data_ec528187d6f59d8fbcda9aa9e424361c
#
_entry.id   ec528187d6f59d8fbcda9aa9e424361c
#
_cell.length_a   1.000
_cell.length_b   1.000
_cell.length_c   1.000
_cell.angle_alpha   90.00
_cell.angle_beta   90.00
_cell.angle_gamma   90.00
#
_symmetry.space_group_name_H-M   'P 1'
#
loop_
_entity.id
_entity.type
_entity.pdbx_description
1 polymer ?
#
loop_
_entity_poly.entity_id
_entity_poly.type
_entity_poly.pdbx_seq_one_letter_code
_entity_poly.pdbx_strand_id
1 'polypeptide(L)'
;MQDTKTISLCHICYRHCEAERVTKEDGIHLIKTCPEHGVSDYLVETNKEFYNNLTYDKSGYSIPQGIMVEVTDKCNLNCPHCYHKPDNKTTDKPIEQILWQIENRFSAEAGAVILAGAEPTVRKDLPELIKQIKALLKKLNRPEDVCILTNGVKLSDRKWVKQIAEAGTRMVMIGMNHHSYQGKKVHEKQLKGIENCIAEGIFVYYVGYTLENLEHMEEVLEEIQSLGNKAWQYRIRAGSDIGRSPDEPQFFLSDHVQLIKDICDRKGWTWEKEPADDNLYHYMVKINGITHRIIQWSDPKTIDMEQLQCGPWCDFVPGKPVTNFLHQIMLRDAVVNEGYNLHDTVPTRYLFQPEQVDYAVTEWTWKSWDDSKVKQKKSI
;
A
#
# COMPACT_ATOMS: atom_id res chain seq x y z
N MET A 1 7.60 28.03 9.78
CA MET A 1 7.15 26.99 10.76
C MET A 1 8.27 26.81 11.75
N GLN A 2 7.98 26.61 13.03
CA GLN A 2 9.01 26.18 13.98
C GLN A 2 9.41 24.76 13.63
N ASP A 3 10.70 24.45 13.69
CA ASP A 3 11.22 23.11 13.54
C ASP A 3 10.48 22.15 14.49
N THR A 4 9.97 21.05 13.99
CA THR A 4 9.04 20.20 14.73
C THR A 4 9.62 18.81 14.89
N LYS A 5 9.76 18.37 16.14
CA LYS A 5 10.19 17.01 16.45
C LYS A 5 9.15 15.99 16.00
N THR A 6 9.63 14.89 15.48
CA THR A 6 8.83 13.73 15.04
C THR A 6 9.61 12.44 15.25
N ILE A 7 9.02 11.33 14.85
CA ILE A 7 9.67 10.02 14.83
C ILE A 7 9.76 9.54 13.38
N SER A 8 10.88 8.92 13.03
CA SER A 8 11.11 8.35 11.72
C SER A 8 11.72 6.94 11.83
N LEU A 9 12.04 6.35 10.69
CA LEU A 9 12.86 5.15 10.59
C LEU A 9 14.22 5.48 10.02
N CYS A 10 15.25 4.87 10.57
CA CYS A 10 16.55 4.88 9.92
C CYS A 10 16.46 4.15 8.58
N HIS A 11 16.94 4.76 7.50
CA HIS A 11 16.87 4.19 6.16
C HIS A 11 17.83 2.99 5.96
N ILE A 12 18.78 2.79 6.89
CA ILE A 12 19.74 1.70 6.85
C ILE A 12 19.27 0.49 7.66
N CYS A 13 18.90 0.69 8.94
CA CYS A 13 18.52 -0.40 9.83
C CYS A 13 17.02 -0.49 10.16
N TYR A 14 16.23 0.41 9.63
CA TYR A 14 14.78 0.50 9.83
C TYR A 14 14.32 0.60 11.29
N ARG A 15 15.23 0.88 12.22
CA ARG A 15 14.86 1.18 13.62
C ARG A 15 14.24 2.55 13.72
N HIS A 16 13.36 2.69 14.70
CA HIS A 16 12.86 4.00 15.09
C HIS A 16 14.01 4.92 15.47
N CYS A 17 13.97 6.13 15.01
CA CYS A 17 14.92 7.16 15.38
C CYS A 17 14.20 8.50 15.58
N GLU A 18 14.78 9.33 16.44
CA GLU A 18 14.35 10.72 16.55
C GLU A 18 14.55 11.42 15.22
N ALA A 19 13.61 12.27 14.88
CA ALA A 19 13.67 13.08 13.68
C ALA A 19 13.13 14.49 13.92
N GLU A 20 13.50 15.39 13.05
CA GLU A 20 13.07 16.79 13.09
C GLU A 20 12.77 17.28 11.68
N ARG A 21 11.61 17.91 11.52
CA ARG A 21 11.27 18.64 10.29
C ARG A 21 11.88 20.02 10.36
N VAL A 22 12.77 20.32 9.43
CA VAL A 22 13.52 21.59 9.42
C VAL A 22 13.29 22.31 8.09
N THR A 23 12.95 23.59 8.19
CA THR A 23 12.83 24.46 7.00
C THR A 23 14.20 25.00 6.63
N LYS A 24 14.69 24.65 5.44
CA LYS A 24 15.94 25.15 4.87
C LYS A 24 15.69 26.05 3.64
N GLU A 25 16.76 26.54 3.04
CA GLU A 25 16.66 27.42 1.86
C GLU A 25 15.99 26.70 0.68
N ASP A 26 16.35 25.47 0.43
CA ASP A 26 15.91 24.61 -0.67
C ASP A 26 14.60 23.87 -0.44
N GLY A 27 14.06 23.88 0.80
CA GLY A 27 12.79 23.21 1.09
C GLY A 27 12.61 22.78 2.53
N ILE A 28 11.77 21.78 2.70
CA ILE A 28 11.52 21.10 3.97
C ILE A 28 12.35 19.83 4.04
N HIS A 29 13.12 19.69 5.09
CA HIS A 29 13.98 18.55 5.33
C HIS A 29 13.49 17.71 6.51
N LEU A 30 13.78 16.42 6.46
CA LEU A 30 13.65 15.49 7.57
C LEU A 30 15.05 15.07 8.02
N ILE A 31 15.47 15.60 9.16
CA ILE A 31 16.76 15.27 9.78
C ILE A 31 16.51 14.15 10.78
N LYS A 32 17.22 13.03 10.62
CA LYS A 32 17.06 11.82 11.46
C LYS A 32 18.33 11.57 12.24
N THR A 33 18.20 11.12 13.46
CA THR A 33 19.32 10.74 14.33
C THR A 33 19.20 9.28 14.74
N CYS A 34 19.92 8.40 14.05
CA CYS A 34 20.00 6.99 14.40
C CYS A 34 21.16 6.76 15.37
N PRO A 35 20.96 6.04 16.49
CA PRO A 35 22.03 5.75 17.43
C PRO A 35 23.20 4.95 16.83
N GLU A 36 22.93 4.14 15.79
CA GLU A 36 23.94 3.28 15.14
C GLU A 36 24.52 3.90 13.87
N HIS A 37 23.74 4.67 13.12
CA HIS A 37 24.12 5.16 11.79
C HIS A 37 24.30 6.68 11.72
N GLY A 38 24.15 7.36 12.86
CA GLY A 38 24.35 8.80 12.97
C GLY A 38 23.23 9.64 12.37
N VAL A 39 23.59 10.84 11.97
CA VAL A 39 22.63 11.83 11.41
C VAL A 39 22.52 11.67 9.92
N SER A 40 21.29 11.70 9.42
CA SER A 40 20.97 11.78 8.00
C SER A 40 19.97 12.90 7.75
N ASP A 41 20.01 13.48 6.56
CA ASP A 41 19.27 14.67 6.17
C ASP A 41 18.69 14.47 4.76
N TYR A 42 17.37 14.53 4.65
CA TYR A 42 16.66 14.28 3.41
C TYR A 42 15.67 15.40 3.10
N LEU A 43 15.74 15.91 1.88
CA LEU A 43 14.75 16.83 1.35
C LEU A 43 13.43 16.08 1.12
N VAL A 44 12.34 16.55 1.73
CA VAL A 44 11.01 15.92 1.64
C VAL A 44 10.01 16.71 0.83
N GLU A 45 10.20 18.03 0.69
CA GLU A 45 9.36 18.88 -0.14
C GLU A 45 10.11 20.17 -0.48
N THR A 46 10.12 20.57 -1.74
CA THR A 46 10.74 21.83 -2.18
C THR A 46 9.83 23.03 -1.99
N ASN A 47 8.52 22.83 -2.14
CA ASN A 47 7.54 23.91 -2.02
C ASN A 47 7.08 24.07 -0.56
N LYS A 48 7.73 25.02 0.13
CA LYS A 48 7.45 25.31 1.54
C LYS A 48 6.02 25.79 1.79
N GLU A 49 5.45 26.57 0.88
CA GLU A 49 4.09 27.06 0.98
C GLU A 49 3.08 25.91 0.85
N PHE A 50 3.25 25.07 -0.15
CA PHE A 50 2.44 23.87 -0.33
C PHE A 50 2.47 22.98 0.92
N TYR A 51 3.66 22.67 1.43
CA TYR A 51 3.84 21.86 2.62
C TYR A 51 3.13 22.45 3.86
N ASN A 52 3.24 23.77 4.04
CA ASN A 52 2.62 24.47 5.16
C ASN A 52 1.10 24.50 5.11
N ASN A 53 0.52 24.35 3.93
CA ASN A 53 -0.92 24.30 3.70
C ASN A 53 -1.50 22.89 3.71
N LEU A 54 -0.68 21.84 3.93
CA LEU A 54 -1.18 20.50 4.14
C LEU A 54 -1.99 20.42 5.45
N THR A 55 -3.18 19.85 5.36
CA THR A 55 -4.19 19.86 6.43
C THR A 55 -4.33 18.51 7.13
N TYR A 56 -3.22 17.81 7.40
CA TYR A 56 -3.32 16.53 8.09
C TYR A 56 -3.76 16.71 9.54
N ASP A 57 -4.71 15.87 9.97
CA ASP A 57 -5.19 15.85 11.35
C ASP A 57 -4.15 15.21 12.27
N LYS A 58 -3.60 16.02 13.17
CA LYS A 58 -2.65 15.56 14.19
C LYS A 58 -3.35 14.90 15.39
N SER A 59 -4.67 15.08 15.54
CA SER A 59 -5.42 14.61 16.70
C SER A 59 -5.97 13.19 16.57
N GLY A 60 -6.02 12.64 15.35
CA GLY A 60 -6.69 11.40 15.05
C GLY A 60 -5.79 10.34 14.41
N TYR A 61 -5.68 9.22 15.08
CA TYR A 61 -5.21 8.01 14.43
C TYR A 61 -6.35 7.44 13.57
N SER A 62 -6.15 7.32 12.27
CA SER A 62 -7.15 6.64 11.46
C SER A 62 -7.23 5.17 11.85
N ILE A 63 -8.44 4.71 12.16
CA ILE A 63 -8.69 3.27 12.35
C ILE A 63 -8.37 2.56 11.03
N PRO A 64 -7.54 1.50 11.02
CA PRO A 64 -7.27 0.75 9.83
C PRO A 64 -8.59 0.27 9.22
N GLN A 65 -8.86 0.66 7.97
CA GLN A 65 -10.06 0.21 7.25
C GLN A 65 -10.03 -1.29 6.93
N GLY A 66 -8.89 -1.94 7.11
CA GLY A 66 -8.73 -3.37 6.92
C GLY A 66 -7.31 -3.84 7.20
N ILE A 67 -7.15 -5.13 7.32
CA ILE A 67 -5.85 -5.78 7.35
C ILE A 67 -5.47 -6.28 5.95
N MET A 68 -4.23 -6.05 5.56
CA MET A 68 -3.68 -6.59 4.31
C MET A 68 -2.95 -7.89 4.58
N VAL A 69 -3.26 -8.93 3.81
CA VAL A 69 -2.67 -10.25 3.93
C VAL A 69 -2.10 -10.68 2.59
N GLU A 70 -0.80 -10.91 2.57
CA GLU A 70 -0.14 -11.46 1.39
C GLU A 70 -0.47 -12.95 1.25
N VAL A 71 -1.03 -13.32 0.11
CA VAL A 71 -1.52 -14.69 -0.12
C VAL A 71 -0.65 -15.46 -1.12
N THR A 72 0.16 -14.78 -1.92
CA THR A 72 1.04 -15.41 -2.90
C THR A 72 2.20 -14.49 -3.28
N ASP A 73 3.34 -15.09 -3.63
CA ASP A 73 4.49 -14.39 -4.24
C ASP A 73 4.49 -14.48 -5.76
N LYS A 74 3.50 -15.18 -6.35
CA LYS A 74 3.41 -15.36 -7.80
C LYS A 74 2.69 -14.20 -8.46
N CYS A 75 3.11 -13.88 -9.69
CA CYS A 75 2.47 -12.87 -10.51
C CYS A 75 2.47 -13.28 -11.98
N ASN A 76 1.44 -12.89 -12.71
CA ASN A 76 1.32 -13.04 -14.15
C ASN A 76 1.92 -11.89 -14.96
N LEU A 77 2.47 -10.87 -14.28
CA LEU A 77 3.18 -9.74 -14.87
C LEU A 77 4.62 -9.65 -14.37
N ASN A 78 5.43 -8.90 -15.11
CA ASN A 78 6.82 -8.60 -14.76
C ASN A 78 7.08 -7.09 -14.88
N CYS A 79 6.37 -6.31 -14.08
CA CYS A 79 6.44 -4.85 -14.12
C CYS A 79 7.85 -4.36 -13.75
N PRO A 80 8.42 -3.38 -14.48
CA PRO A 80 9.75 -2.85 -14.20
C PRO A 80 9.85 -2.19 -12.82
N HIS A 81 8.82 -1.46 -12.40
CA HIS A 81 8.72 -0.75 -11.11
C HIS A 81 7.97 -1.57 -10.04
N CYS A 82 8.08 -2.89 -10.07
CA CYS A 82 7.38 -3.74 -9.10
C CYS A 82 8.08 -3.73 -7.74
N TYR A 83 7.41 -3.21 -6.72
CA TYR A 83 7.92 -3.25 -5.35
C TYR A 83 7.96 -4.66 -4.76
N HIS A 84 7.13 -5.58 -5.27
CA HIS A 84 6.96 -6.92 -4.69
C HIS A 84 8.03 -7.93 -5.13
N LYS A 85 8.72 -7.73 -6.27
CA LYS A 85 9.68 -8.68 -6.86
C LYS A 85 9.14 -10.13 -6.87
N PRO A 86 8.12 -10.45 -7.69
CA PRO A 86 7.47 -11.77 -7.68
C PRO A 86 8.45 -12.91 -7.91
N ASP A 87 8.20 -14.05 -7.25
CA ASP A 87 8.90 -15.32 -7.48
C ASP A 87 7.90 -16.42 -7.82
N ASN A 88 7.80 -16.75 -9.10
CA ASN A 88 6.87 -17.78 -9.61
C ASN A 88 7.30 -19.22 -9.27
N LYS A 89 8.46 -19.42 -8.64
CA LYS A 89 8.96 -20.74 -8.21
C LYS A 89 8.50 -21.09 -6.79
N THR A 90 8.02 -20.12 -6.02
CA THR A 90 7.52 -20.35 -4.67
C THR A 90 6.22 -21.13 -4.66
N THR A 91 5.92 -21.78 -3.54
CA THR A 91 4.60 -22.35 -3.27
C THR A 91 3.67 -21.29 -2.71
N ASP A 92 2.38 -21.39 -2.99
CA ASP A 92 1.39 -20.51 -2.36
C ASP A 92 1.28 -20.81 -0.86
N LYS A 93 1.01 -19.79 -0.05
CA LYS A 93 0.75 -19.98 1.38
C LYS A 93 -0.44 -20.91 1.57
N PRO A 94 -0.37 -21.89 2.46
CA PRO A 94 -1.53 -22.71 2.85
C PRO A 94 -2.68 -21.83 3.35
N ILE A 95 -3.91 -22.23 3.04
CA ILE A 95 -5.11 -21.50 3.49
C ILE A 95 -5.13 -21.36 5.00
N GLU A 96 -4.79 -22.43 5.72
CA GLU A 96 -4.76 -22.47 7.19
C GLU A 96 -3.81 -21.42 7.77
N GLN A 97 -2.67 -21.20 7.12
CA GLN A 97 -1.70 -20.17 7.53
C GLN A 97 -2.30 -18.77 7.36
N ILE A 98 -2.96 -18.52 6.23
CA ILE A 98 -3.61 -17.24 5.96
C ILE A 98 -4.73 -16.99 6.99
N LEU A 99 -5.58 -18.00 7.26
CA LEU A 99 -6.64 -17.90 8.25
C LEU A 99 -6.09 -17.63 9.66
N TRP A 100 -5.00 -18.32 10.03
CA TRP A 100 -4.34 -18.08 11.30
C TRP A 100 -3.81 -16.64 11.41
N GLN A 101 -3.18 -16.11 10.36
CA GLN A 101 -2.72 -14.72 10.32
C GLN A 101 -3.88 -13.75 10.53
N ILE A 102 -5.01 -13.96 9.84
CA ILE A 102 -6.20 -13.13 9.99
C ILE A 102 -6.72 -13.20 11.42
N GLU A 103 -6.91 -14.41 11.99
CA GLU A 103 -7.45 -14.60 13.33
C GLU A 103 -6.61 -13.92 14.41
N ASN A 104 -5.29 -13.90 14.25
CA ASN A 104 -4.38 -13.37 15.26
C ASN A 104 -3.98 -11.90 15.05
N ARG A 105 -4.18 -11.35 13.84
CA ARG A 105 -3.82 -9.95 13.51
C ARG A 105 -5.01 -9.01 13.41
N PHE A 106 -6.22 -9.54 13.36
CA PHE A 106 -7.42 -8.74 13.17
C PHE A 106 -7.74 -7.99 14.47
N SER A 107 -7.49 -6.67 14.47
CA SER A 107 -7.92 -5.82 15.60
C SER A 107 -9.45 -5.71 15.65
N ALA A 108 -9.98 -5.34 16.82
CA ALA A 108 -11.41 -5.17 17.01
C ALA A 108 -12.05 -4.16 16.04
N GLU A 109 -11.26 -3.22 15.57
CA GLU A 109 -11.70 -2.09 14.75
C GLU A 109 -11.48 -2.27 13.24
N ALA A 110 -10.74 -3.30 12.81
CA ALA A 110 -10.50 -3.51 11.38
C ALA A 110 -11.80 -3.92 10.65
N GLY A 111 -12.11 -3.24 9.56
CA GLY A 111 -13.36 -3.40 8.82
C GLY A 111 -13.33 -4.45 7.70
N ALA A 112 -12.17 -4.75 7.12
CA ALA A 112 -12.05 -5.62 5.95
C ALA A 112 -10.76 -6.44 5.94
N VAL A 113 -10.77 -7.58 5.24
CA VAL A 113 -9.57 -8.33 4.87
C VAL A 113 -9.22 -8.03 3.42
N ILE A 114 -8.02 -7.51 3.18
CA ILE A 114 -7.50 -7.18 1.86
C ILE A 114 -6.49 -8.25 1.46
N LEU A 115 -6.84 -9.05 0.47
CA LEU A 115 -5.96 -10.05 -0.11
C LEU A 115 -4.97 -9.36 -1.06
N ALA A 116 -3.70 -9.49 -0.77
CA ALA A 116 -2.60 -8.86 -1.49
C ALA A 116 -1.48 -9.87 -1.76
N GLY A 117 -0.31 -9.37 -2.04
CA GLY A 117 0.88 -10.10 -2.42
C GLY A 117 1.32 -9.71 -3.82
N ALA A 118 1.96 -10.63 -4.56
CA ALA A 118 2.34 -10.31 -5.92
C ALA A 118 1.10 -10.16 -6.83
N GLU A 119 0.30 -11.23 -6.97
CA GLU A 119 -0.99 -11.16 -7.67
C GLU A 119 -1.96 -12.22 -7.14
N PRO A 120 -2.89 -11.87 -6.26
CA PRO A 120 -3.81 -12.83 -5.63
C PRO A 120 -4.64 -13.64 -6.62
N THR A 121 -5.02 -13.05 -7.75
CA THR A 121 -5.91 -13.71 -8.72
C THR A 121 -5.25 -14.87 -9.46
N VAL A 122 -3.92 -15.07 -9.38
CA VAL A 122 -3.26 -16.23 -9.97
C VAL A 122 -3.46 -17.51 -9.15
N ARG A 123 -3.84 -17.38 -7.87
CA ARG A 123 -4.18 -18.54 -7.03
C ARG A 123 -5.41 -19.26 -7.60
N LYS A 124 -5.29 -20.56 -7.83
CA LYS A 124 -6.40 -21.37 -8.33
C LYS A 124 -7.49 -21.59 -7.28
N ASP A 125 -7.09 -21.63 -6.01
CA ASP A 125 -7.93 -21.85 -4.85
C ASP A 125 -8.48 -20.54 -4.22
N LEU A 126 -8.29 -19.39 -4.89
CA LEU A 126 -8.74 -18.09 -4.37
C LEU A 126 -10.23 -18.05 -4.00
N PRO A 127 -11.17 -18.61 -4.79
CA PRO A 127 -12.58 -18.63 -4.40
C PRO A 127 -12.83 -19.42 -3.09
N GLU A 128 -12.12 -20.52 -2.89
CA GLU A 128 -12.20 -21.31 -1.66
C GLU A 128 -11.60 -20.55 -0.46
N LEU A 129 -10.45 -19.92 -0.65
CA LEU A 129 -9.83 -19.06 0.36
C LEU A 129 -10.79 -17.96 0.81
N ILE A 130 -11.45 -17.27 -0.13
CA ILE A 130 -12.42 -16.20 0.19
C ILE A 130 -13.56 -16.74 1.05
N LYS A 131 -14.15 -17.89 0.68
CA LYS A 131 -15.23 -18.52 1.47
C LYS A 131 -14.81 -18.84 2.89
N GLN A 132 -13.62 -19.40 3.06
CA GLN A 132 -13.09 -19.74 4.37
C GLN A 132 -12.77 -18.51 5.22
N ILE A 133 -12.24 -17.44 4.61
CA ILE A 133 -12.05 -16.15 5.30
C ILE A 133 -13.39 -15.60 5.78
N LYS A 134 -14.42 -15.59 4.95
CA LYS A 134 -15.74 -15.12 5.35
C LYS A 134 -16.32 -15.95 6.50
N ALA A 135 -16.18 -17.27 6.45
CA ALA A 135 -16.61 -18.13 7.56
C ALA A 135 -15.87 -17.81 8.86
N LEU A 136 -14.55 -17.54 8.78
CA LEU A 136 -13.75 -17.11 9.92
C LEU A 136 -14.21 -15.75 10.46
N LEU A 137 -14.39 -14.74 9.60
CA LEU A 137 -14.84 -13.41 10.00
C LEU A 137 -16.20 -13.46 10.68
N LYS A 138 -17.13 -14.26 10.16
CA LYS A 138 -18.43 -14.51 10.78
C LYS A 138 -18.28 -15.14 12.18
N LYS A 139 -17.41 -16.15 12.32
CA LYS A 139 -17.10 -16.78 13.63
C LYS A 139 -16.55 -15.78 14.63
N LEU A 140 -15.74 -14.81 14.14
CA LEU A 140 -15.13 -13.75 14.95
C LEU A 140 -16.07 -12.57 15.21
N ASN A 141 -17.30 -12.61 14.71
CA ASN A 141 -18.27 -11.52 14.76
C ASN A 141 -17.69 -10.20 14.17
N ARG A 142 -17.09 -10.32 12.99
CA ARG A 142 -16.46 -9.22 12.23
C ARG A 142 -17.19 -8.96 10.91
N PRO A 143 -17.05 -7.76 10.32
CA PRO A 143 -17.53 -7.54 8.97
C PRO A 143 -16.96 -8.58 7.99
N GLU A 144 -17.84 -9.20 7.21
CA GLU A 144 -17.46 -10.25 6.24
C GLU A 144 -16.93 -9.66 4.93
N ASP A 145 -16.26 -8.51 4.99
CA ASP A 145 -15.75 -7.81 3.82
C ASP A 145 -14.39 -8.36 3.40
N VAL A 146 -14.37 -9.05 2.26
CA VAL A 146 -13.14 -9.53 1.62
C VAL A 146 -12.88 -8.72 0.35
N CYS A 147 -11.71 -8.11 0.31
CA CYS A 147 -11.26 -7.25 -0.78
C CYS A 147 -10.05 -7.87 -1.48
N ILE A 148 -9.84 -7.57 -2.75
CA ILE A 148 -8.67 -8.05 -3.50
C ILE A 148 -7.91 -6.86 -4.07
N LEU A 149 -6.61 -6.76 -3.75
CA LEU A 149 -5.68 -5.88 -4.44
C LEU A 149 -5.04 -6.66 -5.60
N THR A 150 -5.26 -6.22 -6.84
CA THR A 150 -4.91 -6.98 -8.03
C THR A 150 -4.40 -6.08 -9.15
N ASN A 151 -3.62 -6.66 -10.07
CA ASN A 151 -3.27 -5.99 -11.33
C ASN A 151 -4.41 -6.03 -12.36
N GLY A 152 -5.52 -6.67 -12.07
CA GLY A 152 -6.73 -6.66 -12.89
C GLY A 152 -6.72 -7.53 -14.14
N VAL A 153 -5.59 -8.08 -14.57
CA VAL A 153 -5.47 -8.80 -15.85
C VAL A 153 -6.39 -10.02 -15.91
N LYS A 154 -6.43 -10.82 -14.85
CA LYS A 154 -7.26 -12.03 -14.81
C LYS A 154 -8.75 -11.74 -14.67
N LEU A 155 -9.09 -10.54 -14.21
CA LEU A 155 -10.48 -10.07 -14.15
C LEU A 155 -11.10 -9.87 -15.54
N SER A 156 -10.29 -9.86 -16.61
CA SER A 156 -10.82 -9.91 -18.00
C SER A 156 -11.60 -11.18 -18.32
N ASP A 157 -11.37 -12.28 -17.58
CA ASP A 157 -12.18 -13.48 -17.64
C ASP A 157 -13.43 -13.34 -16.76
N ARG A 158 -14.57 -13.08 -17.37
CA ARG A 158 -15.84 -12.90 -16.67
C ARG A 158 -16.27 -14.13 -15.87
N LYS A 159 -15.94 -15.33 -16.33
CA LYS A 159 -16.27 -16.56 -15.58
C LYS A 159 -15.51 -16.60 -14.26
N TRP A 160 -14.23 -16.19 -14.29
CA TRP A 160 -13.43 -16.07 -13.07
C TRP A 160 -13.97 -15.00 -12.13
N VAL A 161 -14.32 -13.83 -12.66
CA VAL A 161 -14.91 -12.75 -11.85
C VAL A 161 -16.21 -13.22 -11.18
N LYS A 162 -17.07 -13.93 -11.89
CA LYS A 162 -18.28 -14.53 -11.33
C LYS A 162 -17.97 -15.49 -10.17
N GLN A 163 -16.95 -16.35 -10.31
CA GLN A 163 -16.55 -17.28 -9.25
C GLN A 163 -16.09 -16.56 -7.97
N ILE A 164 -15.28 -15.50 -8.07
CA ILE A 164 -14.84 -14.74 -6.90
C ILE A 164 -15.97 -13.88 -6.32
N ALA A 165 -16.90 -13.39 -7.14
CA ALA A 165 -18.10 -12.70 -6.66
C ALA A 165 -19.01 -13.64 -5.87
N GLU A 166 -19.31 -14.84 -6.40
CA GLU A 166 -20.10 -15.89 -5.73
C GLU A 166 -19.40 -16.40 -4.44
N ALA A 167 -18.06 -16.37 -4.39
CA ALA A 167 -17.31 -16.67 -3.18
C ALA A 167 -17.44 -15.58 -2.11
N GLY A 168 -17.86 -14.37 -2.50
CA GLY A 168 -18.15 -13.27 -1.59
C GLY A 168 -17.13 -12.13 -1.59
N THR A 169 -16.39 -11.95 -2.70
CA THR A 169 -15.58 -10.74 -2.88
C THR A 169 -16.47 -9.51 -2.84
N ARG A 170 -16.19 -8.59 -1.91
CA ARG A 170 -16.94 -7.35 -1.73
C ARG A 170 -16.47 -6.26 -2.69
N MET A 171 -15.15 -6.09 -2.79
CA MET A 171 -14.55 -5.04 -3.58
C MET A 171 -13.21 -5.44 -4.17
N VAL A 172 -12.78 -4.73 -5.19
CA VAL A 172 -11.45 -4.82 -5.79
C VAL A 172 -10.74 -3.47 -5.77
N MET A 173 -9.44 -3.53 -5.66
CA MET A 173 -8.49 -2.43 -5.79
C MET A 173 -7.57 -2.78 -6.94
N ILE A 174 -7.63 -2.03 -8.04
CA ILE A 174 -6.94 -2.40 -9.27
C ILE A 174 -5.73 -1.51 -9.46
N GLY A 175 -4.53 -2.13 -9.48
CA GLY A 175 -3.30 -1.49 -9.90
C GLY A 175 -3.19 -1.51 -11.42
N MET A 176 -3.36 -0.36 -12.05
CA MET A 176 -3.11 -0.16 -13.47
C MET A 176 -1.84 0.65 -13.68
N ASN A 177 -1.16 0.41 -14.78
CA ASN A 177 -0.06 1.25 -15.21
C ASN A 177 -0.38 1.75 -16.61
N HIS A 178 0.25 2.84 -17.00
CA HIS A 178 0.11 3.32 -18.36
C HIS A 178 0.51 2.22 -19.36
N HIS A 179 -0.16 2.16 -20.50
CA HIS A 179 0.03 1.08 -21.48
C HIS A 179 1.46 1.00 -22.06
N SER A 180 2.25 2.07 -21.97
CA SER A 180 3.66 2.07 -22.36
C SER A 180 4.51 1.08 -21.56
N TYR A 181 4.14 0.79 -20.30
CA TYR A 181 4.89 -0.09 -19.40
C TYR A 181 4.57 -1.56 -19.54
N GLN A 182 3.33 -1.88 -19.86
CA GLN A 182 2.83 -3.27 -19.86
C GLN A 182 2.29 -3.73 -21.21
N GLY A 183 2.19 -2.82 -22.16
CA GLY A 183 1.65 -3.05 -23.50
C GLY A 183 0.12 -3.00 -23.56
N LYS A 184 -0.38 -2.58 -24.72
CA LYS A 184 -1.83 -2.33 -24.95
C LYS A 184 -2.71 -3.53 -24.63
N LYS A 185 -2.29 -4.77 -24.94
CA LYS A 185 -3.09 -5.98 -24.67
C LYS A 185 -3.31 -6.23 -23.17
N VAL A 186 -2.34 -5.91 -22.33
CA VAL A 186 -2.49 -6.02 -20.88
C VAL A 186 -3.46 -4.96 -20.38
N HIS A 187 -3.28 -3.74 -20.84
CA HIS A 187 -4.14 -2.62 -20.51
C HIS A 187 -5.61 -2.84 -20.88
N GLU A 188 -5.88 -3.31 -22.11
CA GLU A 188 -7.22 -3.69 -22.57
C GLU A 188 -7.87 -4.75 -21.67
N LYS A 189 -7.09 -5.75 -21.22
CA LYS A 189 -7.58 -6.73 -20.25
C LYS A 189 -7.94 -6.11 -18.91
N GLN A 190 -7.13 -5.16 -18.42
CA GLN A 190 -7.41 -4.46 -17.18
C GLN A 190 -8.71 -3.65 -17.26
N LEU A 191 -8.89 -2.89 -18.34
CA LEU A 191 -10.14 -2.16 -18.60
C LEU A 191 -11.35 -3.11 -18.65
N LYS A 192 -11.21 -4.23 -19.36
CA LYS A 192 -12.25 -5.26 -19.40
C LYS A 192 -12.53 -5.87 -18.03
N GLY A 193 -11.50 -6.00 -17.20
CA GLY A 193 -11.61 -6.45 -15.81
C GLY A 193 -12.50 -5.53 -14.96
N ILE A 194 -12.34 -4.21 -15.09
CA ILE A 194 -13.18 -3.22 -14.42
C ILE A 194 -14.66 -3.43 -14.79
N GLU A 195 -14.94 -3.54 -16.09
CA GLU A 195 -16.32 -3.76 -16.59
C GLU A 195 -16.92 -5.07 -16.07
N ASN A 196 -16.14 -6.15 -16.07
CA ASN A 196 -16.62 -7.43 -15.56
C ASN A 196 -16.90 -7.38 -14.06
N CYS A 197 -16.09 -6.70 -13.25
CA CYS A 197 -16.33 -6.54 -11.83
C CYS A 197 -17.66 -5.81 -11.59
N ILE A 198 -17.88 -4.70 -12.28
CA ILE A 198 -19.15 -3.93 -12.18
C ILE A 198 -20.34 -4.81 -12.59
N ALA A 199 -20.21 -5.56 -13.69
CA ALA A 199 -21.27 -6.44 -14.19
C ALA A 199 -21.62 -7.59 -13.24
N GLU A 200 -20.68 -8.05 -12.41
CA GLU A 200 -20.89 -9.10 -11.40
C GLU A 200 -21.14 -8.50 -9.98
N GLY A 201 -21.35 -7.19 -9.87
CA GLY A 201 -21.70 -6.52 -8.60
C GLY A 201 -20.52 -6.36 -7.62
N ILE A 202 -19.29 -6.52 -8.08
CA ILE A 202 -18.10 -6.24 -7.28
C ILE A 202 -17.80 -4.75 -7.34
N PHE A 203 -17.68 -4.12 -6.18
CA PHE A 203 -17.36 -2.70 -6.10
C PHE A 203 -15.89 -2.43 -6.46
N VAL A 204 -15.65 -1.53 -7.42
CA VAL A 204 -14.31 -1.06 -7.76
C VAL A 204 -13.97 0.11 -6.84
N TYR A 205 -13.22 -0.18 -5.78
CA TYR A 205 -12.88 0.83 -4.77
C TYR A 205 -11.92 1.87 -5.32
N TYR A 206 -10.83 1.41 -5.94
CA TYR A 206 -9.97 2.32 -6.67
C TYR A 206 -9.33 1.67 -7.90
N VAL A 207 -8.97 2.53 -8.85
CA VAL A 207 -8.03 2.23 -9.93
C VAL A 207 -6.79 3.10 -9.71
N GLY A 208 -5.63 2.46 -9.62
CA GLY A 208 -4.36 3.13 -9.30
C GLY A 208 -3.38 3.09 -10.45
N TYR A 209 -2.93 4.25 -10.89
CA TYR A 209 -1.90 4.43 -11.91
C TYR A 209 -0.56 4.71 -11.26
N THR A 210 0.47 3.96 -11.64
CA THR A 210 1.85 4.27 -11.31
C THR A 210 2.53 4.84 -12.53
N LEU A 211 3.19 5.97 -12.38
CA LEU A 211 3.93 6.65 -13.42
C LEU A 211 5.43 6.61 -13.08
N GLU A 212 6.25 6.14 -14.01
CA GLU A 212 7.72 6.19 -13.86
C GLU A 212 8.24 7.62 -14.02
N ASN A 213 7.55 8.40 -14.83
CA ASN A 213 7.80 9.82 -14.98
C ASN A 213 6.46 10.57 -15.17
N LEU A 214 6.49 11.88 -15.19
CA LEU A 214 5.29 12.69 -15.34
C LEU A 214 4.83 12.86 -16.80
N GLU A 215 5.55 12.29 -17.75
CA GLU A 215 5.34 12.48 -19.20
C GLU A 215 3.95 12.01 -19.67
N HIS A 216 3.44 10.92 -19.07
CA HIS A 216 2.13 10.36 -19.42
C HIS A 216 0.97 10.84 -18.55
N MET A 217 1.18 11.87 -17.73
CA MET A 217 0.16 12.33 -16.78
C MET A 217 -1.13 12.77 -17.50
N GLU A 218 -0.99 13.51 -18.60
CA GLU A 218 -2.17 13.97 -19.35
C GLU A 218 -2.98 12.82 -19.95
N GLU A 219 -2.31 11.83 -20.55
CA GLU A 219 -2.97 10.65 -21.11
C GLU A 219 -3.71 9.83 -20.02
N VAL A 220 -3.10 9.67 -18.85
CA VAL A 220 -3.73 9.00 -17.72
C VAL A 220 -4.95 9.77 -17.22
N LEU A 221 -4.88 11.08 -17.13
CA LEU A 221 -6.02 11.89 -16.72
C LEU A 221 -7.16 11.84 -17.75
N GLU A 222 -6.87 11.87 -19.06
CA GLU A 222 -7.87 11.69 -20.11
C GLU A 222 -8.55 10.31 -20.03
N GLU A 223 -7.78 9.27 -19.78
CA GLU A 223 -8.33 7.92 -19.58
C GLU A 223 -9.25 7.87 -18.36
N ILE A 224 -8.84 8.48 -17.24
CA ILE A 224 -9.69 8.55 -16.04
C ILE A 224 -10.99 9.31 -16.33
N GLN A 225 -10.94 10.42 -17.08
CA GLN A 225 -12.14 11.13 -17.49
C GLN A 225 -13.06 10.25 -18.35
N SER A 226 -12.50 9.42 -19.23
CA SER A 226 -13.22 8.43 -20.05
C SER A 226 -13.84 7.31 -19.20
N LEU A 227 -13.17 6.86 -18.17
CA LEU A 227 -13.68 5.85 -17.23
C LEU A 227 -14.81 6.41 -16.34
N GLY A 228 -14.75 7.70 -16.04
CA GLY A 228 -15.76 8.36 -15.22
C GLY A 228 -15.89 7.72 -13.84
N ASN A 229 -17.11 7.48 -13.38
CA ASN A 229 -17.41 6.93 -12.07
C ASN A 229 -17.40 5.39 -11.99
N LYS A 230 -16.66 4.71 -12.88
CA LYS A 230 -16.50 3.23 -12.82
C LYS A 230 -15.71 2.76 -11.59
N ALA A 231 -14.92 3.64 -11.00
CA ALA A 231 -14.30 3.43 -9.69
C ALA A 231 -14.71 4.55 -8.74
N TRP A 232 -14.73 4.26 -7.44
CA TRP A 232 -15.04 5.27 -6.43
C TRP A 232 -13.93 6.33 -6.35
N GLN A 233 -12.66 5.93 -6.59
CA GLN A 233 -11.50 6.82 -6.54
C GLN A 233 -10.47 6.40 -7.58
N TYR A 234 -9.76 7.37 -8.13
CA TYR A 234 -8.57 7.12 -8.93
C TYR A 234 -7.33 7.57 -8.17
N ARG A 235 -6.32 6.72 -8.15
CA ARG A 235 -5.04 7.01 -7.48
C ARG A 235 -3.96 7.19 -8.51
N ILE A 236 -3.25 8.31 -8.43
CA ILE A 236 -2.12 8.63 -9.28
C ILE A 236 -0.90 8.74 -8.39
N ARG A 237 0.12 7.96 -8.69
CA ARG A 237 1.35 7.93 -7.92
C ARG A 237 2.58 7.93 -8.83
N ALA A 238 3.64 8.58 -8.40
CA ALA A 238 4.95 8.40 -9.00
C ALA A 238 5.55 7.04 -8.61
N GLY A 239 6.54 6.61 -9.36
CA GLY A 239 7.43 5.55 -8.96
C GLY A 239 8.12 5.88 -7.62
N SER A 240 8.60 4.87 -6.95
CA SER A 240 9.33 4.99 -5.69
C SER A 240 10.61 4.18 -5.76
N ASP A 241 11.63 4.64 -5.03
CA ASP A 241 12.91 3.95 -4.88
C ASP A 241 12.76 2.68 -4.02
N ILE A 242 11.84 1.80 -4.41
CA ILE A 242 11.53 0.55 -3.70
C ILE A 242 11.37 -0.58 -4.72
N GLY A 243 12.00 -1.71 -4.45
CA GLY A 243 11.81 -2.91 -5.23
C GLY A 243 12.67 -2.99 -6.48
N ARG A 244 12.08 -2.92 -7.68
CA ARG A 244 12.81 -3.01 -8.95
C ARG A 244 13.25 -1.67 -9.54
N SER A 245 12.83 -0.58 -8.95
CA SER A 245 13.11 0.77 -9.46
C SER A 245 13.96 1.57 -8.48
N PRO A 246 15.20 1.12 -8.17
CA PRO A 246 16.02 1.73 -7.13
C PRO A 246 16.57 3.12 -7.47
N ASP A 247 16.49 3.58 -8.70
CA ASP A 247 17.09 4.84 -9.16
C ASP A 247 16.05 5.80 -9.79
N GLU A 248 14.79 5.71 -9.38
CA GLU A 248 13.78 6.59 -9.92
C GLU A 248 13.93 8.03 -9.43
N PRO A 249 13.68 9.02 -10.31
CA PRO A 249 13.75 10.43 -9.91
C PRO A 249 12.73 10.70 -8.81
N GLN A 250 13.15 11.38 -7.75
CA GLN A 250 12.27 11.81 -6.69
C GLN A 250 11.38 12.95 -7.21
N PHE A 251 10.08 12.71 -7.26
CA PHE A 251 9.07 13.73 -7.51
C PHE A 251 8.42 14.12 -6.19
N PHE A 252 8.30 15.43 -5.95
CA PHE A 252 7.59 15.91 -4.78
C PHE A 252 6.08 15.96 -5.02
N LEU A 253 5.31 15.86 -3.96
CA LEU A 253 3.85 15.88 -4.06
C LEU A 253 3.37 17.21 -4.70
N SER A 254 4.01 18.32 -4.37
CA SER A 254 3.70 19.61 -4.96
C SER A 254 3.88 19.65 -6.48
N ASP A 255 4.92 18.97 -7.02
CA ASP A 255 5.17 18.92 -8.47
C ASP A 255 4.04 18.18 -9.18
N HIS A 256 3.59 17.04 -8.61
CA HIS A 256 2.46 16.28 -9.15
C HIS A 256 1.17 17.08 -9.13
N VAL A 257 0.88 17.72 -7.99
CA VAL A 257 -0.34 18.52 -7.82
C VAL A 257 -0.34 19.69 -8.80
N GLN A 258 0.79 20.38 -8.93
CA GLN A 258 0.91 21.52 -9.84
C GLN A 258 0.75 21.09 -11.30
N LEU A 259 1.43 20.02 -11.73
CA LEU A 259 1.30 19.51 -13.10
C LEU A 259 -0.15 19.12 -13.43
N ILE A 260 -0.82 18.39 -12.54
CA ILE A 260 -2.22 17.99 -12.77
C ILE A 260 -3.11 19.24 -12.86
N LYS A 261 -2.88 20.22 -12.01
CA LYS A 261 -3.63 21.48 -12.04
C LYS A 261 -3.43 22.24 -13.34
N ASP A 262 -2.19 22.34 -13.82
CA ASP A 262 -1.87 22.99 -15.11
C ASP A 262 -2.54 22.28 -16.29
N ILE A 263 -2.64 20.94 -16.24
CA ILE A 263 -3.38 20.17 -17.24
C ILE A 263 -4.87 20.49 -17.16
N CYS A 264 -5.45 20.53 -15.97
CA CYS A 264 -6.86 20.87 -15.78
C CYS A 264 -7.18 22.26 -16.31
N ASP A 265 -6.37 23.26 -16.00
CA ASP A 265 -6.53 24.65 -16.47
C ASP A 265 -6.48 24.71 -18.00
N ARG A 266 -5.53 24.03 -18.63
CA ARG A 266 -5.38 23.98 -20.09
C ARG A 266 -6.54 23.26 -20.79
N LYS A 267 -7.10 22.23 -20.15
CA LYS A 267 -8.23 21.45 -20.66
C LYS A 267 -9.60 22.07 -20.32
N GLY A 268 -9.65 23.09 -19.48
CA GLY A 268 -10.89 23.67 -18.98
C GLY A 268 -11.65 22.73 -18.04
N TRP A 269 -10.94 21.84 -17.35
CA TRP A 269 -11.53 20.93 -16.37
C TRP A 269 -11.68 21.60 -15.02
N THR A 270 -12.75 21.24 -14.29
CA THR A 270 -12.96 21.75 -12.93
C THR A 270 -12.00 21.08 -11.96
N TRP A 271 -11.50 21.88 -11.02
CA TRP A 271 -10.64 21.43 -9.93
C TRP A 271 -11.27 21.84 -8.61
N GLU A 272 -11.61 20.88 -7.77
CA GLU A 272 -12.16 21.10 -6.44
C GLU A 272 -11.32 20.36 -5.41
N LYS A 273 -10.75 21.11 -4.47
CA LYS A 273 -10.05 20.51 -3.32
C LYS A 273 -11.08 19.81 -2.43
N GLU A 274 -10.88 18.51 -2.21
CA GLU A 274 -11.73 17.81 -1.24
C GLU A 274 -11.29 18.15 0.20
N PRO A 275 -12.24 18.34 1.13
CA PRO A 275 -11.94 18.48 2.55
C PRO A 275 -11.53 17.11 3.10
N ALA A 276 -10.30 16.73 2.88
CA ALA A 276 -9.70 15.50 3.36
C ALA A 276 -8.37 15.83 4.02
N ASP A 277 -7.92 14.95 4.89
CA ASP A 277 -6.61 15.09 5.50
C ASP A 277 -5.53 14.88 4.45
N ASP A 278 -4.95 15.97 3.99
CA ASP A 278 -3.78 15.93 3.14
C ASP A 278 -2.53 15.88 4.00
N ASN A 279 -1.63 15.04 3.59
CA ASN A 279 -0.32 14.95 4.22
C ASN A 279 0.76 14.85 3.12
N LEU A 280 2.00 14.70 3.54
CA LEU A 280 3.13 14.58 2.63
C LEU A 280 3.00 13.42 1.61
N TYR A 281 2.10 12.47 1.85
CA TYR A 281 1.97 11.25 1.04
C TYR A 281 0.74 11.23 0.16
N HIS A 282 -0.24 12.09 0.39
CA HIS A 282 -1.42 12.15 -0.46
C HIS A 282 -2.16 13.49 -0.43
N TYR A 283 -2.77 13.80 -1.55
CA TYR A 283 -3.57 14.99 -1.77
C TYR A 283 -4.87 14.61 -2.48
N MET A 284 -6.00 15.01 -1.90
CA MET A 284 -7.32 14.65 -2.40
C MET A 284 -7.94 15.79 -3.19
N VAL A 285 -8.45 15.48 -4.39
CA VAL A 285 -9.08 16.47 -5.29
C VAL A 285 -10.15 15.83 -6.14
N LYS A 286 -11.17 16.59 -6.49
CA LYS A 286 -12.11 16.25 -7.57
C LYS A 286 -11.73 16.99 -8.84
N ILE A 287 -11.66 16.24 -9.94
CA ILE A 287 -11.50 16.76 -11.29
C ILE A 287 -12.74 16.38 -12.07
N ASN A 288 -13.52 17.35 -12.54
CA ASN A 288 -14.83 17.15 -13.18
C ASN A 288 -15.74 16.24 -12.32
N GLY A 289 -15.73 16.40 -11.00
CA GLY A 289 -16.56 15.62 -10.08
C GLY A 289 -16.03 14.19 -9.79
N ILE A 290 -14.93 13.76 -10.41
CA ILE A 290 -14.29 12.46 -10.18
C ILE A 290 -13.24 12.60 -9.09
N THR A 291 -13.30 11.75 -8.08
CA THR A 291 -12.33 11.76 -6.96
C THR A 291 -10.97 11.21 -7.36
N HIS A 292 -9.94 12.02 -7.16
CA HIS A 292 -8.54 11.66 -7.37
C HIS A 292 -7.77 11.73 -6.05
N ARG A 293 -6.88 10.77 -5.86
CA ARG A 293 -5.89 10.77 -4.80
C ARG A 293 -4.51 10.78 -5.42
N ILE A 294 -3.84 11.92 -5.33
CA ILE A 294 -2.47 12.08 -5.79
C ILE A 294 -1.57 11.59 -4.66
N ILE A 295 -0.67 10.66 -4.96
CA ILE A 295 0.12 9.96 -3.95
C ILE A 295 1.60 10.12 -4.25
N GLN A 296 2.34 10.57 -3.25
CA GLN A 296 3.78 10.35 -3.17
C GLN A 296 4.02 9.13 -2.29
N TRP A 297 4.77 8.16 -2.78
CA TRP A 297 5.15 7.03 -1.94
C TRP A 297 6.11 7.48 -0.86
N SER A 298 5.84 7.03 0.36
CA SER A 298 6.82 7.15 1.41
C SER A 298 7.97 6.18 1.15
N ASP A 299 9.14 6.72 1.15
CA ASP A 299 10.38 6.00 1.03
C ASP A 299 11.06 5.94 2.42
N PRO A 300 11.91 4.95 2.71
CA PRO A 300 12.61 4.87 3.99
C PRO A 300 13.40 6.13 4.35
N LYS A 301 13.84 6.89 3.35
CA LYS A 301 14.58 8.15 3.54
C LYS A 301 13.70 9.27 4.06
N THR A 302 12.46 9.34 3.60
CA THR A 302 11.55 10.47 3.87
C THR A 302 10.39 10.13 4.80
N ILE A 303 10.37 8.94 5.40
CA ILE A 303 9.25 8.51 6.23
C ILE A 303 9.13 9.37 7.49
N ASP A 304 7.97 9.95 7.71
CA ASP A 304 7.56 10.71 8.88
C ASP A 304 6.34 10.05 9.50
N MET A 305 6.52 9.46 10.66
CA MET A 305 5.49 8.64 11.29
C MET A 305 4.28 9.45 11.77
N GLU A 306 4.47 10.71 12.11
CA GLU A 306 3.38 11.59 12.46
C GLU A 306 2.52 11.92 11.24
N GLN A 307 3.15 12.16 10.09
CA GLN A 307 2.47 12.42 8.82
C GLN A 307 1.75 11.17 8.28
N LEU A 308 2.25 9.98 8.59
CA LEU A 308 1.57 8.71 8.26
C LEU A 308 0.34 8.46 9.14
N GLN A 309 0.08 9.31 10.12
CA GLN A 309 -1.00 9.12 11.10
C GLN A 309 -0.92 7.74 11.77
N CYS A 310 0.29 7.34 12.12
CA CYS A 310 0.53 6.05 12.77
C CYS A 310 -0.06 6.04 14.16
N GLY A 311 -1.15 5.31 14.33
CA GLY A 311 -1.79 5.07 15.62
C GLY A 311 -1.36 3.76 16.27
N PRO A 312 -2.01 3.38 17.36
CA PRO A 312 -1.75 2.11 18.07
C PRO A 312 -1.98 0.86 17.21
N TRP A 313 -2.54 1.03 16.04
CA TRP A 313 -2.80 -0.01 15.01
C TRP A 313 -1.69 -0.10 13.96
N CYS A 314 -0.80 0.88 13.92
CA CYS A 314 0.27 0.93 12.96
C CYS A 314 1.37 -0.04 13.37
N ASP A 315 1.92 -0.73 12.41
CA ASP A 315 3.02 -1.69 12.57
C ASP A 315 4.31 -1.07 13.09
N PHE A 316 4.39 0.24 13.01
CA PHE A 316 5.49 1.00 13.57
C PHE A 316 5.34 1.22 15.09
N VAL A 317 4.23 0.79 15.69
CA VAL A 317 4.04 0.86 17.14
C VAL A 317 4.64 -0.39 17.78
N PRO A 318 5.57 -0.24 18.73
CA PRO A 318 6.19 -1.36 19.42
C PRO A 318 5.16 -2.32 20.04
N GLY A 319 5.40 -3.63 19.90
CA GLY A 319 4.55 -4.67 20.47
C GLY A 319 3.23 -4.94 19.72
N LYS A 320 3.02 -4.33 18.55
CA LYS A 320 1.88 -4.61 17.68
C LYS A 320 2.31 -5.42 16.46
N PRO A 321 1.46 -6.36 16.00
CA PRO A 321 1.78 -7.13 14.80
C PRO A 321 1.77 -6.25 13.55
N VAL A 322 2.63 -6.59 12.60
CA VAL A 322 2.80 -5.88 11.33
C VAL A 322 1.53 -5.95 10.49
N THR A 323 0.83 -4.84 10.33
CA THR A 323 -0.43 -4.74 9.59
C THR A 323 -0.39 -3.75 8.43
N ASN A 324 0.58 -2.84 8.42
CA ASN A 324 0.69 -1.80 7.42
C ASN A 324 1.38 -2.33 6.15
N PHE A 325 0.75 -2.09 5.01
CA PHE A 325 1.26 -2.46 3.70
C PHE A 325 2.64 -1.87 3.39
N LEU A 326 2.83 -0.61 3.70
CA LEU A 326 4.08 0.09 3.44
C LEU A 326 5.26 -0.53 4.20
N HIS A 327 5.02 -0.88 5.44
CA HIS A 327 5.99 -1.54 6.28
C HIS A 327 6.38 -2.93 5.73
N GLN A 328 5.40 -3.70 5.26
CA GLN A 328 5.66 -4.98 4.61
C GLN A 328 6.52 -4.81 3.35
N ILE A 329 6.29 -3.75 2.58
CA ILE A 329 7.10 -3.41 1.41
C ILE A 329 8.55 -3.11 1.84
N MET A 330 8.74 -2.24 2.81
CA MET A 330 10.07 -1.86 3.31
C MET A 330 10.85 -3.05 3.84
N LEU A 331 10.20 -3.89 4.65
CA LEU A 331 10.82 -5.12 5.17
C LEU A 331 11.24 -6.06 4.04
N ARG A 332 10.40 -6.18 3.04
CA ARG A 332 10.68 -7.02 1.89
C ARG A 332 11.86 -6.49 1.08
N ASP A 333 11.93 -5.19 0.90
CA ASP A 333 13.01 -4.54 0.17
C ASP A 333 14.35 -4.70 0.90
N ALA A 334 14.38 -4.49 2.20
CA ALA A 334 15.55 -4.74 3.04
C ALA A 334 16.04 -6.20 2.93
N VAL A 335 15.12 -7.15 2.96
CA VAL A 335 15.46 -8.57 2.83
C VAL A 335 16.03 -8.91 1.46
N VAL A 336 15.47 -8.35 0.40
CA VAL A 336 15.86 -8.69 -0.98
C VAL A 336 17.15 -7.98 -1.40
N ASN A 337 17.32 -6.72 -1.02
CA ASN A 337 18.44 -5.90 -1.46
C ASN A 337 19.67 -6.04 -0.57
N GLU A 338 19.48 -6.25 0.73
CA GLU A 338 20.58 -6.34 1.69
C GLU A 338 20.96 -7.78 2.06
N GLY A 339 20.32 -8.78 1.44
CA GLY A 339 20.62 -10.19 1.66
C GLY A 339 20.18 -10.74 3.02
N TYR A 340 19.31 -10.04 3.72
CA TYR A 340 18.74 -10.54 4.97
C TYR A 340 17.85 -11.75 4.71
N ASN A 341 18.01 -12.76 5.52
CA ASN A 341 17.13 -13.92 5.45
C ASN A 341 15.81 -13.64 6.18
N LEU A 342 14.68 -13.75 5.47
CA LEU A 342 13.34 -13.62 6.08
C LEU A 342 13.08 -14.62 7.22
N HIS A 343 13.89 -15.66 7.32
CA HIS A 343 13.84 -16.63 8.43
C HIS A 343 14.43 -16.11 9.73
N ASP A 344 15.38 -15.18 9.61
CA ASP A 344 15.96 -14.56 10.79
C ASP A 344 14.98 -13.49 11.27
N THR A 345 14.85 -13.35 12.55
CA THR A 345 14.05 -12.33 13.26
C THR A 345 14.53 -10.90 13.01
N VAL A 346 15.33 -10.72 11.98
CA VAL A 346 15.95 -9.47 11.58
C VAL A 346 14.95 -8.34 11.35
N PRO A 347 13.83 -8.53 10.61
CA PRO A 347 12.88 -7.44 10.39
C PRO A 347 12.30 -6.88 11.68
N THR A 348 11.91 -7.73 12.59
CA THR A 348 11.37 -7.29 13.89
C THR A 348 12.44 -6.68 14.79
N ARG A 349 13.67 -7.16 14.73
CA ARG A 349 14.82 -6.60 15.47
C ARG A 349 15.15 -5.18 15.04
N TYR A 350 14.96 -4.84 13.77
CA TYR A 350 15.23 -3.49 13.26
C TYR A 350 14.11 -2.49 13.52
N LEU A 351 12.87 -2.97 13.64
CA LEU A 351 11.72 -2.10 13.76
C LEU A 351 11.33 -1.80 15.21
N PHE A 352 11.66 -2.68 16.13
CA PHE A 352 11.29 -2.56 17.54
C PHE A 352 12.54 -2.54 18.42
N GLN A 353 12.50 -1.72 19.46
CA GLN A 353 13.50 -1.83 20.52
C GLN A 353 13.45 -3.26 21.08
N PRO A 354 14.61 -3.88 21.35
CA PRO A 354 14.65 -5.28 21.82
C PRO A 354 13.75 -5.57 23.03
N GLU A 355 13.58 -4.59 23.91
CA GLU A 355 12.76 -4.69 25.11
C GLU A 355 11.25 -4.65 24.83
N GLN A 356 10.85 -4.30 23.60
CA GLN A 356 9.46 -4.11 23.19
C GLN A 356 8.96 -5.16 22.22
N VAL A 357 9.83 -6.10 21.82
CA VAL A 357 9.47 -7.16 20.89
C VAL A 357 8.69 -8.22 21.64
N ASP A 358 7.38 -8.27 21.45
CA ASP A 358 6.60 -9.42 21.84
C ASP A 358 7.00 -10.61 20.97
N TYR A 359 7.40 -11.71 21.60
CA TYR A 359 7.81 -12.94 20.92
C TYR A 359 6.78 -13.45 19.91
N ALA A 360 5.53 -13.10 20.09
CA ALA A 360 4.47 -13.38 19.11
C ALA A 360 4.76 -12.79 17.74
N VAL A 361 5.51 -11.70 17.63
CA VAL A 361 5.83 -11.03 16.35
C VAL A 361 6.94 -11.74 15.59
N THR A 362 7.92 -12.32 16.30
CA THR A 362 9.02 -13.06 15.68
C THR A 362 8.60 -14.37 15.00
N GLU A 363 7.44 -14.91 15.39
CA GLU A 363 6.85 -16.11 14.79
C GLU A 363 6.05 -15.82 13.50
N TRP A 364 5.97 -14.56 13.09
CA TRP A 364 5.13 -14.09 12.01
C TRP A 364 5.79 -14.05 10.65
N THR A 365 7.06 -14.33 10.56
CA THR A 365 7.66 -14.53 9.24
C THR A 365 7.05 -15.79 8.64
N TRP A 366 6.37 -15.66 7.51
CA TRP A 366 5.64 -16.77 6.89
C TRP A 366 6.53 -17.96 6.49
N LYS A 367 7.85 -17.79 6.49
CA LYS A 367 8.83 -18.86 6.32
C LYS A 367 9.16 -19.62 7.62
N SER A 368 8.78 -19.11 8.78
CA SER A 368 8.91 -19.78 10.08
C SER A 368 7.59 -20.42 10.55
N TRP A 369 6.63 -20.58 9.62
CA TRP A 369 5.37 -21.26 9.91
C TRP A 369 5.62 -22.68 10.37
N ASP A 370 5.13 -22.99 11.57
CA ASP A 370 5.20 -24.31 12.15
C ASP A 370 3.77 -24.88 12.31
N ASP A 371 3.44 -25.87 11.51
CA ASP A 371 2.14 -26.55 11.53
C ASP A 371 1.77 -27.11 12.92
N SER A 372 2.75 -27.33 13.80
CA SER A 372 2.51 -27.82 15.16
C SER A 372 1.74 -26.81 16.02
N LYS A 373 1.90 -25.50 15.75
CA LYS A 373 1.25 -24.43 16.52
C LYS A 373 -0.23 -24.24 16.17
N VAL A 374 -0.65 -24.63 14.97
CA VAL A 374 -2.06 -24.65 14.57
C VAL A 374 -2.83 -25.71 15.35
N LYS A 375 -2.16 -26.82 15.68
CA LYS A 375 -2.78 -27.94 16.40
C LYS A 375 -2.98 -27.64 17.88
N GLN A 376 -2.14 -26.82 18.50
CA GLN A 376 -2.25 -26.48 19.93
C GLN A 376 -3.44 -25.57 20.24
N LYS A 377 -3.89 -24.70 19.32
CA LYS A 377 -5.08 -23.87 19.54
C LYS A 377 -6.43 -24.58 19.27
N LYS A 378 -6.40 -25.77 18.65
CA LYS A 378 -7.61 -26.59 18.47
C LYS A 378 -7.97 -27.44 19.69
N SER A 379 -7.15 -27.38 20.73
CA SER A 379 -7.31 -28.17 21.96
C SER A 379 -7.61 -27.34 23.22
N ILE A 380 -7.93 -26.06 23.05
CA ILE A 380 -8.47 -25.17 24.07
C ILE A 380 -9.82 -24.66 23.56
#